data_0465c4371e4faa2d427c9c76b9b24140
#
_entry.id   0465c4371e4faa2d427c9c76b9b24140
#
_cell.length_a   1.000
_cell.length_b   1.000
_cell.length_c   1.000
_cell.angle_alpha   90.00
_cell.angle_beta   90.00
_cell.angle_gamma   90.00
#
_symmetry.space_group_name_H-M   'P 1'
#
loop_
_entity.id
_entity.type
_entity.pdbx_description
1 polymer ?
#
loop_
_entity_poly.entity_id
_entity_poly.type
_entity_poly.pdbx_seq_one_letter_code
_entity_poly.pdbx_strand_id
1 'polypeptide(L)'
;MINRVAVAGCRHYENYDEAKEYIDFCIGEIRKKHTLIFVSGGCRGADSLGERYAAENGFETEIYPADWEKYGRAAGPKRNKKIAEISDYIICFWDGQSRGTKSLINFAEKAGKPVKIKIIKPFV
;
A
#
# COMPACT_ATOMS: atom_id res chain seq x y z
N MET A 1 11.87 -12.27 -12.19
CA MET A 1 10.59 -12.61 -11.55
C MET A 1 9.78 -11.36 -11.27
N ILE A 2 8.48 -11.52 -11.21
CA ILE A 2 7.58 -10.41 -10.88
C ILE A 2 7.37 -10.37 -9.37
N ASN A 3 7.52 -9.18 -8.78
CA ASN A 3 7.19 -8.93 -7.38
C ASN A 3 6.13 -7.85 -7.28
N ARG A 4 5.14 -8.07 -6.43
CA ARG A 4 4.07 -7.11 -6.18
C ARG A 4 4.37 -6.32 -4.93
N VAL A 5 4.35 -5.00 -5.07
CA VAL A 5 4.60 -4.05 -3.99
C VAL A 5 3.33 -3.27 -3.72
N ALA A 6 2.73 -3.45 -2.56
CA ALA A 6 1.56 -2.68 -2.16
C ALA A 6 1.99 -1.38 -1.49
N VAL A 7 1.35 -0.28 -1.88
CA VAL A 7 1.50 1.00 -1.18
C VAL A 7 0.13 1.38 -0.66
N ALA A 8 0.03 1.58 0.64
CA ALA A 8 -1.24 1.85 1.29
C ALA A 8 -1.02 2.75 2.51
N GLY A 9 -2.12 3.19 3.12
CA GLY A 9 -2.04 3.98 4.32
C GLY A 9 -3.18 4.94 4.48
N CYS A 10 -2.92 6.00 5.24
CA CYS A 10 -3.95 6.95 5.63
C CYS A 10 -4.48 7.76 4.46
N ARG A 11 -5.80 7.96 4.44
CA ARG A 11 -6.50 8.69 3.36
C ARG A 11 -6.19 10.17 3.34
N HIS A 12 -5.75 10.74 4.46
CA HIS A 12 -5.41 12.16 4.55
C HIS A 12 -3.96 12.46 4.13
N TYR A 13 -3.17 11.44 3.84
CA TYR A 13 -1.75 11.62 3.52
C TYR A 13 -1.56 12.11 2.08
N GLU A 14 -0.96 13.27 1.91
CA GLU A 14 -0.80 13.91 0.61
C GLU A 14 0.64 14.35 0.29
N ASN A 15 1.59 14.04 1.16
CA ASN A 15 2.97 14.48 0.97
C ASN A 15 3.72 13.57 -0.01
N TYR A 16 3.57 13.87 -1.29
CA TYR A 16 4.16 13.03 -2.33
C TYR A 16 5.70 13.01 -2.30
N ASP A 17 6.34 14.13 -2.02
CA ASP A 17 7.80 14.16 -1.99
C ASP A 17 8.35 13.22 -0.92
N GLU A 18 7.74 13.22 0.26
CA GLU A 18 8.11 12.30 1.33
C GLU A 18 7.81 10.85 0.94
N ALA A 19 6.63 10.61 0.35
CA ALA A 19 6.24 9.26 -0.08
C ALA A 19 7.22 8.73 -1.13
N LYS A 20 7.55 9.54 -2.12
CA LYS A 20 8.49 9.18 -3.20
C LYS A 20 9.85 8.78 -2.63
N GLU A 21 10.38 9.59 -1.74
CA GLU A 21 11.67 9.33 -1.13
C GLU A 21 11.67 8.00 -0.36
N TYR A 22 10.61 7.77 0.42
CA TYR A 22 10.49 6.54 1.19
C TYR A 22 10.32 5.31 0.32
N ILE A 23 9.49 5.40 -0.73
CA ILE A 23 9.30 4.29 -1.66
C ILE A 23 10.61 3.97 -2.38
N ASP A 24 11.34 5.00 -2.85
CA ASP A 24 12.65 4.82 -3.48
C ASP A 24 13.59 4.04 -2.57
N PHE A 25 13.61 4.40 -1.29
CA PHE A 25 14.43 3.72 -0.29
C PHE A 25 14.02 2.27 -0.14
N CYS A 26 12.73 2.00 -0.02
CA CYS A 26 12.22 0.64 0.22
C CYS A 26 12.46 -0.31 -0.95
N ILE A 27 12.34 0.17 -2.19
CA ILE A 27 12.40 -0.70 -3.37
C ILE A 27 13.76 -0.68 -4.09
N GLY A 28 14.71 0.12 -3.61
CA GLY A 28 15.97 0.33 -4.32
C GLY A 28 16.69 -0.95 -4.74
N GLU A 29 16.76 -1.93 -3.87
CA GLU A 29 17.39 -3.21 -4.17
C GLU A 29 16.48 -4.16 -4.94
N ILE A 30 15.20 -4.18 -4.60
CA ILE A 30 14.23 -5.09 -5.21
C ILE A 30 14.09 -4.81 -6.71
N ARG A 31 14.02 -3.52 -7.07
CA ARG A 31 13.82 -3.13 -8.48
C ARG A 31 14.97 -3.51 -9.40
N LYS A 32 16.15 -3.73 -8.82
CA LYS A 32 17.32 -4.15 -9.60
C LYS A 32 17.24 -5.61 -10.02
N LYS A 33 16.51 -6.43 -9.27
CA LYS A 33 16.48 -7.88 -9.43
C LYS A 33 15.15 -8.39 -9.98
N HIS A 34 14.08 -7.61 -9.88
CA HIS A 34 12.73 -8.06 -10.20
C HIS A 34 11.96 -7.01 -10.97
N THR A 35 11.02 -7.46 -11.78
CA THR A 35 10.01 -6.58 -12.37
C THR A 35 8.96 -6.31 -11.30
N LEU A 36 8.65 -5.03 -11.07
CA LEU A 36 7.70 -4.66 -10.02
C LEU A 36 6.34 -4.30 -10.59
N ILE A 37 5.29 -4.76 -9.91
CA ILE A 37 3.92 -4.33 -10.14
C ILE A 37 3.47 -3.69 -8.83
N PHE A 38 2.94 -2.46 -8.90
CA PHE A 38 2.43 -1.79 -7.72
C PHE A 38 0.97 -2.16 -7.50
N VAL A 39 0.63 -2.41 -6.24
CA VAL A 39 -0.71 -2.81 -5.82
C VAL A 39 -1.33 -1.70 -5.00
N SER A 40 -2.57 -1.33 -5.33
CA SER A 40 -3.31 -0.25 -4.66
C SER A 40 -4.72 -0.70 -4.31
N GLY A 41 -5.22 -0.19 -3.19
CA GLY A 41 -6.62 -0.38 -2.81
C GLY A 41 -7.57 0.59 -3.49
N GLY A 42 -7.05 1.54 -4.25
CA GLY A 42 -7.88 2.51 -4.96
C GLY A 42 -8.46 3.62 -4.09
N CYS A 43 -7.95 3.82 -2.88
CA CYS A 43 -8.41 4.89 -2.00
C CYS A 43 -7.61 6.17 -2.27
N ARG A 44 -8.13 7.30 -1.76
CA ARG A 44 -7.37 8.55 -1.77
C ARG A 44 -6.22 8.48 -0.76
N GLY A 45 -5.34 9.45 -0.78
CA GLY A 45 -4.22 9.53 0.14
C GLY A 45 -3.08 8.63 -0.26
N ALA A 46 -2.55 7.84 0.67
CA ALA A 46 -1.37 7.01 0.43
C ALA A 46 -1.50 6.10 -0.78
N ASP A 47 -2.67 5.48 -0.98
CA ASP A 47 -2.92 4.62 -2.15
C ASP A 47 -2.70 5.41 -3.46
N SER A 48 -3.28 6.61 -3.55
CA SER A 48 -3.13 7.47 -4.74
C SER A 48 -1.68 7.88 -4.97
N LEU A 49 -0.93 8.14 -3.90
CA LEU A 49 0.49 8.49 -4.03
C LEU A 49 1.31 7.33 -4.57
N GLY A 50 1.00 6.11 -4.15
CA GLY A 50 1.64 4.91 -4.70
C GLY A 50 1.33 4.72 -6.18
N GLU A 51 0.09 4.97 -6.58
CA GLU A 51 -0.30 4.92 -7.99
C GLU A 51 0.44 5.96 -8.82
N ARG A 52 0.56 7.18 -8.30
CA ARG A 52 1.32 8.25 -8.94
C ARG A 52 2.80 7.88 -9.09
N TYR A 53 3.38 7.34 -8.03
CA TYR A 53 4.77 6.89 -8.06
C TYR A 53 5.00 5.85 -9.16
N ALA A 54 4.11 4.86 -9.24
CA ALA A 54 4.21 3.80 -10.25
C ALA A 54 4.13 4.39 -11.66
N ALA A 55 3.18 5.30 -11.90
CA ALA A 55 3.02 5.94 -13.20
C ALA A 55 4.26 6.74 -13.60
N GLU A 56 4.82 7.51 -12.68
CA GLU A 56 6.00 8.35 -12.95
C GLU A 56 7.26 7.52 -13.20
N ASN A 57 7.32 6.31 -12.66
CA ASN A 57 8.49 5.44 -12.80
C ASN A 57 8.29 4.29 -13.80
N GLY A 58 7.19 4.30 -14.54
CA GLY A 58 6.95 3.29 -15.58
C GLY A 58 6.58 1.91 -15.06
N PHE A 59 6.09 1.80 -13.81
CA PHE A 59 5.61 0.53 -13.27
C PHE A 59 4.14 0.33 -13.55
N GLU A 60 3.73 -0.92 -13.74
CA GLU A 60 2.32 -1.28 -13.83
C GLU A 60 1.65 -1.20 -12.45
N THR A 61 0.36 -0.94 -12.45
CA THR A 61 -0.45 -0.87 -11.22
C THR A 61 -1.63 -1.82 -11.33
N GLU A 62 -1.88 -2.56 -10.24
CA GLU A 62 -3.08 -3.37 -10.08
C GLU A 62 -3.91 -2.77 -8.95
N ILE A 63 -5.18 -2.49 -9.20
CA ILE A 63 -6.08 -1.87 -8.23
C ILE A 63 -7.10 -2.89 -7.75
N TYR A 64 -7.22 -3.02 -6.43
CA TYR A 64 -8.17 -3.94 -5.78
C TYR A 64 -9.14 -3.13 -4.93
N PRO A 65 -10.20 -2.58 -5.54
CA PRO A 65 -11.16 -1.77 -4.78
C PRO A 65 -12.00 -2.63 -3.85
N ALA A 66 -12.45 -2.03 -2.75
CA ALA A 66 -13.35 -2.70 -1.84
C ALA A 66 -14.76 -2.71 -2.44
N ASP A 67 -15.45 -3.84 -2.36
CA ASP A 67 -16.82 -3.96 -2.87
C ASP A 67 -17.82 -3.68 -1.75
N TRP A 68 -18.04 -2.42 -1.48
CA TRP A 68 -18.93 -1.97 -0.41
C TRP A 68 -20.39 -2.38 -0.63
N GLU A 69 -20.82 -2.46 -1.89
CA GLU A 69 -22.19 -2.86 -2.19
C GLU A 69 -22.45 -4.31 -1.80
N LYS A 70 -21.46 -5.19 -2.06
CA LYS A 70 -21.61 -6.61 -1.79
C LYS A 70 -21.36 -6.97 -0.33
N TYR A 71 -20.36 -6.36 0.30
CA TYR A 71 -19.88 -6.79 1.62
C TYR A 71 -20.10 -5.78 2.74
N GLY A 72 -20.62 -4.59 2.44
CA GLY A 72 -20.81 -3.55 3.45
C GLY A 72 -19.51 -3.27 4.22
N ARG A 73 -19.59 -3.26 5.54
CA ARG A 73 -18.42 -2.95 6.39
C ARG A 73 -17.28 -3.96 6.26
N ALA A 74 -17.58 -5.17 5.84
CA ALA A 74 -16.56 -6.20 5.67
C ALA A 74 -15.73 -6.00 4.40
N ALA A 75 -16.14 -5.12 3.48
CA ALA A 75 -15.47 -4.91 2.21
C ALA A 75 -14.02 -4.47 2.36
N GLY A 76 -13.76 -3.49 3.27
CA GLY A 76 -12.41 -3.01 3.52
C GLY A 76 -11.47 -4.10 4.03
N PRO A 77 -11.81 -4.79 5.13
CA PRO A 77 -11.00 -5.91 5.62
C PRO A 77 -10.80 -7.03 4.60
N LYS A 78 -11.83 -7.38 3.83
CA LYS A 78 -11.69 -8.41 2.79
C LYS A 78 -10.69 -7.99 1.71
N ARG A 79 -10.77 -6.74 1.25
CA ARG A 79 -9.83 -6.19 0.28
C ARG A 79 -8.41 -6.17 0.85
N ASN A 80 -8.25 -5.75 2.09
CA ASN A 80 -6.94 -5.70 2.75
C ASN A 80 -6.33 -7.09 2.88
N LYS A 81 -7.13 -8.08 3.22
CA LYS A 81 -6.65 -9.46 3.28
C LYS A 81 -6.15 -9.93 1.92
N LYS A 82 -6.88 -9.62 0.86
CA LYS A 82 -6.48 -9.97 -0.51
C LYS A 82 -5.16 -9.31 -0.88
N ILE A 83 -5.02 -8.02 -0.61
CA ILE A 83 -3.78 -7.29 -0.89
C ILE A 83 -2.61 -7.91 -0.14
N ALA A 84 -2.80 -8.24 1.14
CA ALA A 84 -1.74 -8.87 1.94
C ALA A 84 -1.33 -10.23 1.37
N GLU A 85 -2.27 -11.00 0.87
CA GLU A 85 -1.99 -12.34 0.33
C GLU A 85 -1.24 -12.30 -1.00
N ILE A 86 -1.59 -11.36 -1.89
CA ILE A 86 -1.01 -11.32 -3.24
C ILE A 86 0.28 -10.52 -3.34
N SER A 87 0.57 -9.67 -2.35
CA SER A 87 1.73 -8.78 -2.39
C SER A 87 2.96 -9.48 -1.81
N ASP A 88 4.12 -9.18 -2.38
CA ASP A 88 5.40 -9.67 -1.87
C ASP A 88 6.02 -8.73 -0.84
N TYR A 89 5.73 -7.42 -1.00
CA TYR A 89 6.20 -6.37 -0.09
C TYR A 89 5.08 -5.37 0.14
N ILE A 90 5.01 -4.82 1.34
CA ILE A 90 3.97 -3.84 1.67
C ILE A 90 4.63 -2.62 2.31
N ILE A 91 4.29 -1.45 1.79
CA ILE A 91 4.75 -0.16 2.28
C ILE A 91 3.52 0.60 2.78
N CYS A 92 3.52 0.98 4.04
CA CYS A 92 2.40 1.68 4.66
C CYS A 92 2.83 3.04 5.20
N PHE A 93 2.01 4.05 4.93
CA PHE A 93 2.12 5.38 5.54
C PHE A 93 1.03 5.49 6.60
N TRP A 94 1.40 5.38 7.86
CA TRP A 94 0.46 5.22 8.97
C TRP A 94 0.67 6.26 10.04
N ASP A 95 -0.44 6.81 10.55
CA ASP A 95 -0.44 7.80 11.63
C ASP A 95 -0.47 7.16 13.03
N GLY A 96 -0.43 5.84 13.10
CA GLY A 96 -0.52 5.12 14.36
C GLY A 96 -1.94 4.94 14.89
N GLN A 97 -2.95 5.50 14.20
CA GLN A 97 -4.34 5.50 14.67
C GLN A 97 -5.33 4.90 13.68
N SER A 98 -5.11 5.05 12.38
CA SER A 98 -6.02 4.56 11.36
C SER A 98 -6.25 3.05 11.47
N ARG A 99 -7.51 2.65 11.65
CA ARG A 99 -7.88 1.24 11.79
C ARG A 99 -7.75 0.46 10.49
N GLY A 100 -8.04 1.11 9.36
CA GLY A 100 -7.92 0.47 8.06
C GLY A 100 -6.49 0.09 7.74
N THR A 101 -5.56 1.00 7.99
CA THR A 101 -4.14 0.73 7.78
C THR A 101 -3.64 -0.34 8.74
N LYS A 102 -4.04 -0.28 10.01
CA LYS A 102 -3.67 -1.31 10.99
C LYS A 102 -4.17 -2.68 10.57
N SER A 103 -5.38 -2.75 10.02
CA SER A 103 -5.96 -4.01 9.52
C SER A 103 -5.07 -4.62 8.44
N LEU A 104 -4.63 -3.83 7.47
CA LEU A 104 -3.73 -4.31 6.42
C LEU A 104 -2.40 -4.80 7.00
N ILE A 105 -1.82 -4.03 7.92
CA ILE A 105 -0.57 -4.41 8.58
C ILE A 105 -0.72 -5.76 9.28
N ASN A 106 -1.82 -5.95 10.01
CA ASN A 106 -2.07 -7.21 10.73
C ASN A 106 -2.22 -8.40 9.76
N PHE A 107 -2.94 -8.23 8.67
CA PHE A 107 -3.07 -9.30 7.66
C PHE A 107 -1.72 -9.65 7.04
N ALA A 108 -0.91 -8.62 6.74
CA ALA A 108 0.41 -8.83 6.16
C ALA A 108 1.33 -9.58 7.11
N GLU A 109 1.32 -9.22 8.39
CA GLU A 109 2.13 -9.89 9.40
C GLU A 109 1.72 -11.34 9.56
N LYS A 110 0.41 -11.62 9.59
CA LYS A 110 -0.10 -13.00 9.64
C LYS A 110 0.31 -13.82 8.43
N ALA A 111 0.39 -13.18 7.27
CA ALA A 111 0.79 -13.84 6.02
C ALA A 111 2.31 -13.98 5.89
N GLY A 112 3.08 -13.48 6.86
CA GLY A 112 4.54 -13.53 6.83
C GLY A 112 5.18 -12.64 5.79
N LYS A 113 4.50 -11.56 5.39
CA LYS A 113 5.00 -10.65 4.36
C LYS A 113 5.80 -9.51 4.98
N PRO A 114 6.90 -9.07 4.32
CA PRO A 114 7.64 -7.89 4.76
C PRO A 114 6.76 -6.64 4.72
N VAL A 115 6.73 -5.89 5.80
CA VAL A 115 5.98 -4.64 5.91
C VAL A 115 6.93 -3.54 6.33
N LYS A 116 6.96 -2.45 5.55
CA LYS A 116 7.69 -1.24 5.89
C LYS A 116 6.69 -0.16 6.26
N ILE A 117 6.83 0.40 7.44
CA ILE A 117 5.89 1.40 7.96
C ILE A 117 6.61 2.73 8.12
N LYS A 118 6.08 3.74 7.45
CA LYS A 118 6.49 5.13 7.67
C LYS A 118 5.43 5.79 8.53
N ILE A 119 5.83 6.23 9.72
CA ILE A 119 4.90 6.95 10.60
C ILE A 119 4.76 8.37 10.08
N ILE A 120 3.52 8.80 9.89
CA ILE A 120 3.18 10.13 9.39
C ILE A 120 2.37 10.89 10.42
N LYS A 121 2.20 12.19 10.20
CA LYS A 121 1.41 13.03 11.11
C LYS A 121 -0.06 12.64 11.08
N PRO A 122 -0.73 12.62 12.25
CA PRO A 122 -2.16 12.37 12.29
C PRO A 122 -2.94 13.46 11.55
N PHE A 123 -4.15 13.11 11.14
CA PHE A 123 -5.10 14.09 10.62
C PHE A 123 -5.55 15.01 11.76
N VAL A 124 -5.48 16.31 11.53
CA VAL A 124 -5.82 17.32 12.52
C VAL A 124 -7.08 18.07 12.10
#